data_5b4ef60989fc62da6e2d82b3d63ace0f
#
_entry.id   5b4ef60989fc62da6e2d82b3d63ace0f
#
_cell.length_a   1.000
_cell.length_b   1.000
_cell.length_c   1.000
_cell.angle_alpha   90.00
_cell.angle_beta   90.00
_cell.angle_gamma   90.00
#
_symmetry.space_group_name_H-M   'P 1'
#
loop_
_entity.id
_entity.type
_entity.pdbx_description
1 polymer ?
#
loop_
_entity_poly.entity_id
_entity_poly.type
_entity_poly.pdbx_seq_one_letter_code
_entity_poly.pdbx_strand_id
1 'polypeptide(L)'
;IYVRHIINSNPDVWKYNDTIYQKFEFNNYYAYDDGSAEAGYYLNTYGAKLALRFTLNVADTLHGMDIYFNPITQGNLIQATTYRMYLWSDGGGSPGTVMRRDSVAYPKYLQIGHNKMPRYFYTTPIILNPGTYYCGIVQTTNQQLNIGFDRNFDHKDALYYDVSGFWQQSA
;
A
#
# COMPACT_ATOMS: atom_id res chain seq x y z
N ILE A 1 -20.88 -8.44 1.78
CA ILE A 1 -21.64 -9.65 1.41
C ILE A 1 -21.12 -10.81 2.22
N TYR A 2 -22.04 -11.62 2.78
CA TYR A 2 -21.68 -12.87 3.42
C TYR A 2 -22.14 -14.01 2.53
N VAL A 3 -21.23 -14.92 2.23
CA VAL A 3 -21.53 -16.17 1.51
C VAL A 3 -21.38 -17.32 2.48
N ARG A 4 -22.42 -18.16 2.57
CA ARG A 4 -22.42 -19.38 3.35
C ARG A 4 -22.33 -20.56 2.39
N HIS A 5 -21.27 -21.32 2.50
CA HIS A 5 -21.10 -22.59 1.80
C HIS A 5 -21.53 -23.73 2.71
N ILE A 6 -22.44 -24.57 2.25
CA ILE A 6 -22.93 -25.73 3.00
C ILE A 6 -22.66 -26.97 2.17
N ILE A 7 -22.02 -27.95 2.79
CA ILE A 7 -21.84 -29.27 2.22
C ILE A 7 -22.87 -30.20 2.89
N ASN A 8 -23.71 -30.82 2.09
CA ASN A 8 -24.64 -31.84 2.57
C ASN A 8 -24.12 -33.19 2.13
N SER A 9 -23.37 -33.85 3.00
CA SER A 9 -22.96 -35.24 2.82
C SER A 9 -23.82 -36.17 3.68
N ASN A 10 -24.16 -37.37 3.15
CA ASN A 10 -24.89 -38.37 3.88
C ASN A 10 -24.19 -39.73 3.69
N PRO A 11 -23.77 -40.44 4.75
CA PRO A 11 -23.89 -40.08 6.16
C PRO A 11 -22.68 -39.23 6.63
N ASP A 12 -22.93 -38.12 7.32
CA ASP A 12 -21.92 -37.34 7.99
C ASP A 12 -22.25 -37.24 9.48
N VAL A 13 -21.31 -37.63 10.32
CA VAL A 13 -21.42 -37.61 11.78
C VAL A 13 -20.97 -36.30 12.39
N TRP A 14 -20.16 -35.49 11.64
CA TRP A 14 -19.54 -34.25 12.12
C TRP A 14 -20.00 -33.00 11.35
N LYS A 15 -21.25 -32.64 11.50
CA LYS A 15 -21.87 -31.53 10.77
C LYS A 15 -21.34 -30.13 11.13
N TYR A 16 -20.42 -29.99 12.08
CA TYR A 16 -19.86 -28.71 12.49
C TYR A 16 -18.91 -28.11 11.46
N ASN A 17 -18.32 -28.91 10.60
CA ASN A 17 -17.44 -28.50 9.52
C ASN A 17 -18.12 -28.35 8.15
N ASP A 18 -19.42 -28.63 8.08
CA ASP A 18 -20.19 -28.59 6.82
C ASP A 18 -20.50 -27.17 6.36
N THR A 19 -20.22 -26.17 7.19
CA THR A 19 -20.57 -24.78 6.87
C THR A 19 -19.36 -23.89 7.00
N ILE A 20 -18.99 -23.24 5.89
CA ILE A 20 -17.97 -22.18 5.84
C ILE A 20 -18.65 -20.85 5.58
N TYR A 21 -18.34 -19.85 6.37
CA TYR A 21 -18.78 -18.49 6.17
C TYR A 21 -17.63 -17.69 5.56
N GLN A 22 -17.89 -17.08 4.42
CA GLN A 22 -16.96 -16.16 3.78
C GLN A 22 -17.56 -14.75 3.74
N LYS A 23 -16.85 -13.77 4.29
CA LYS A 23 -17.21 -12.37 4.23
C LYS A 23 -16.50 -11.73 3.04
N PHE A 24 -17.24 -11.07 2.16
CA PHE A 24 -16.71 -10.22 1.12
C PHE A 24 -17.01 -8.77 1.49
N GLU A 25 -15.99 -7.95 1.58
CA GLU A 25 -16.12 -6.51 1.78
C GLU A 25 -15.79 -5.80 0.48
N PHE A 26 -16.68 -4.91 0.06
CA PHE A 26 -16.42 -3.99 -1.03
C PHE A 26 -16.08 -2.65 -0.41
N ASN A 27 -14.82 -2.28 -0.50
CA ASN A 27 -14.29 -1.05 0.04
C ASN A 27 -14.00 -0.06 -1.10
N ASN A 28 -13.82 1.20 -0.74
CA ASN A 28 -13.45 2.27 -1.65
C ASN A 28 -11.93 2.47 -1.71
N TYR A 29 -11.17 1.40 -1.55
CA TYR A 29 -9.71 1.41 -1.65
C TYR A 29 -9.19 0.13 -2.31
N TYR A 30 -7.99 0.21 -2.87
CA TYR A 30 -7.21 -0.91 -3.34
C TYR A 30 -6.15 -1.24 -2.30
N ALA A 31 -6.05 -2.49 -1.90
CA ALA A 31 -5.02 -2.98 -1.00
C ALA A 31 -4.57 -4.37 -1.46
N TYR A 32 -3.29 -4.66 -1.25
CA TYR A 32 -2.70 -5.98 -1.41
C TYR A 32 -2.36 -6.63 -0.07
N ASP A 33 -2.46 -5.86 1.01
CA ASP A 33 -2.21 -6.27 2.38
C ASP A 33 -3.51 -6.67 3.09
N ASP A 34 -3.39 -7.35 4.21
CA ASP A 34 -4.51 -7.74 5.08
C ASP A 34 -4.86 -6.67 6.14
N GLY A 35 -4.25 -5.49 6.06
CA GLY A 35 -4.40 -4.41 7.03
C GLY A 35 -3.43 -4.50 8.20
N SER A 36 -2.47 -5.43 8.16
CA SER A 36 -1.40 -5.57 9.15
C SER A 36 -0.01 -5.41 8.51
N ALA A 37 0.98 -5.10 9.32
CA ALA A 37 2.37 -5.00 8.90
C ALA A 37 3.25 -5.82 9.84
N GLU A 38 3.82 -6.91 9.33
CA GLU A 38 4.66 -7.82 10.11
C GLU A 38 6.12 -7.42 10.09
N ALA A 39 6.50 -6.56 9.15
CA ALA A 39 7.85 -6.06 8.97
C ALA A 39 7.87 -4.58 8.57
N GLY A 40 9.07 -4.03 8.46
CA GLY A 40 9.27 -2.72 7.89
C GLY A 40 10.18 -2.79 6.66
N TYR A 41 9.88 -1.99 5.67
CA TYR A 41 10.69 -1.79 4.48
C TYR A 41 11.15 -0.34 4.41
N TYR A 42 12.42 -0.10 4.19
CA TYR A 42 12.93 1.26 4.10
C TYR A 42 14.00 1.42 3.03
N LEU A 43 14.06 2.63 2.50
CA LEU A 43 15.15 3.14 1.70
C LEU A 43 15.81 4.27 2.50
N ASN A 44 17.13 4.37 2.44
CA ASN A 44 17.90 5.34 3.22
C ASN A 44 18.64 6.38 2.33
N THR A 45 18.10 6.63 1.15
CA THR A 45 18.71 7.53 0.17
C THR A 45 17.73 8.66 -0.17
N TYR A 46 18.23 9.89 -0.20
CA TYR A 46 17.47 11.02 -0.72
C TYR A 46 17.01 10.75 -2.16
N GLY A 47 15.75 11.01 -2.45
CA GLY A 47 15.17 10.77 -3.76
C GLY A 47 14.77 9.33 -4.03
N ALA A 48 15.01 8.41 -3.10
CA ALA A 48 14.55 7.03 -3.21
C ALA A 48 13.02 6.97 -3.32
N LYS A 49 12.53 6.05 -4.14
CA LYS A 49 11.12 5.94 -4.49
C LYS A 49 10.61 4.55 -4.18
N LEU A 50 9.39 4.48 -3.69
CA LEU A 50 8.59 3.26 -3.56
C LEU A 50 7.26 3.49 -4.27
N ALA A 51 6.80 2.50 -5.02
CA ALA A 51 5.54 2.57 -5.75
C ALA A 51 4.83 1.23 -5.73
N LEU A 52 3.51 1.29 -5.58
CA LEU A 52 2.62 0.15 -5.63
C LEU A 52 1.78 0.24 -6.92
N ARG A 53 1.80 -0.82 -7.71
CA ARG A 53 0.99 -0.95 -8.94
C ARG A 53 -0.47 -1.24 -8.58
N PHE A 54 -1.39 -0.59 -9.26
CA PHE A 54 -2.81 -0.94 -9.25
C PHE A 54 -3.43 -0.75 -10.63
N THR A 55 -4.52 -1.47 -10.88
CA THR A 55 -5.21 -1.43 -12.17
C THR A 55 -6.68 -1.10 -11.97
N LEU A 56 -7.16 -0.08 -12.67
CA LEU A 56 -8.55 0.33 -12.71
C LEU A 56 -9.24 -0.28 -13.92
N ASN A 57 -10.36 -0.96 -13.69
CA ASN A 57 -11.21 -1.50 -14.76
C ASN A 57 -12.27 -0.49 -15.22
N VAL A 58 -12.57 0.50 -14.39
CA VAL A 58 -13.50 1.60 -14.66
C VAL A 58 -12.84 2.91 -14.21
N ALA A 59 -13.32 4.04 -14.75
CA ALA A 59 -12.86 5.34 -14.30
C ALA A 59 -13.20 5.56 -12.82
N ASP A 60 -12.25 6.10 -12.05
CA ASP A 60 -12.40 6.35 -10.63
C ASP A 60 -11.62 7.59 -10.20
N THR A 61 -11.84 8.05 -8.97
CA THR A 61 -11.18 9.22 -8.40
C THR A 61 -10.24 8.81 -7.27
N LEU A 62 -8.95 9.02 -7.47
CA LEU A 62 -7.92 8.79 -6.46
C LEU A 62 -7.84 9.99 -5.51
N HIS A 63 -8.14 9.77 -4.23
CA HIS A 63 -8.12 10.79 -3.18
C HIS A 63 -6.80 10.82 -2.39
N GLY A 64 -6.12 9.70 -2.25
CA GLY A 64 -4.92 9.60 -1.42
C GLY A 64 -4.43 8.18 -1.25
N MET A 65 -3.60 7.98 -0.24
CA MET A 65 -3.03 6.69 0.14
C MET A 65 -3.14 6.48 1.65
N ASP A 66 -3.39 5.24 2.05
CA ASP A 66 -3.26 4.81 3.44
C ASP A 66 -1.87 4.19 3.59
N ILE A 67 -1.04 4.71 4.50
CA ILE A 67 0.35 4.28 4.66
C ILE A 67 0.63 4.05 6.14
N TYR A 68 1.05 2.85 6.49
CA TYR A 68 1.59 2.57 7.80
C TYR A 68 3.08 2.91 7.83
N PHE A 69 3.45 3.88 8.67
CA PHE A 69 4.85 4.16 8.97
C PHE A 69 5.24 3.49 10.27
N ASN A 70 6.19 2.58 10.19
CA ASN A 70 6.71 1.89 11.36
C ASN A 70 7.62 2.84 12.15
N PRO A 71 7.31 3.14 13.42
CA PRO A 71 8.16 3.98 14.26
C PRO A 71 9.48 3.28 14.54
N ILE A 72 10.55 3.76 13.93
CA ILE A 72 11.90 3.31 14.29
C ILE A 72 12.32 4.10 15.53
N THR A 73 12.56 3.41 16.61
CA THR A 73 13.04 3.96 17.88
C THR A 73 14.54 4.27 17.81
N GLN A 74 14.97 5.16 16.94
CA GLN A 74 16.30 5.72 16.96
C GLN A 74 16.26 7.21 17.27
N GLY A 75 15.98 7.52 18.53
CA GLY A 75 16.09 8.88 19.06
C GLY A 75 15.12 9.88 18.42
N ASN A 76 15.51 11.17 18.42
CA ASN A 76 14.71 12.30 17.93
C ASN A 76 14.57 12.37 16.39
N LEU A 77 15.01 11.37 15.64
CA LEU A 77 15.04 11.38 14.18
C LEU A 77 13.67 11.18 13.52
N ILE A 78 12.67 10.72 14.28
CA ILE A 78 11.31 10.48 13.78
C ILE A 78 10.68 11.74 13.15
N GLN A 79 11.01 12.92 13.66
CA GLN A 79 10.47 14.20 13.16
C GLN A 79 11.23 14.76 11.96
N ALA A 80 12.40 14.22 11.63
CA ALA A 80 13.26 14.71 10.55
C ALA A 80 13.00 14.06 9.19
N THR A 81 12.23 12.97 9.16
CA THR A 81 11.91 12.28 7.91
C THR A 81 10.74 12.94 7.19
N THR A 82 10.90 13.17 5.90
CA THR A 82 9.84 13.72 5.06
C THR A 82 9.78 12.97 3.73
N TYR A 83 8.63 13.06 3.09
CA TYR A 83 8.38 12.44 1.80
C TYR A 83 7.40 13.27 0.98
N ARG A 84 7.21 12.87 -0.29
CA ARG A 84 6.16 13.38 -1.16
C ARG A 84 5.36 12.21 -1.72
N MET A 85 4.06 12.36 -1.83
CA MET A 85 3.22 11.42 -2.55
C MET A 85 3.32 11.66 -4.05
N TYR A 86 3.39 10.57 -4.78
CA TYR A 86 3.47 10.57 -6.23
C TYR A 86 2.47 9.60 -6.83
N LEU A 87 2.06 9.93 -8.06
CA LEU A 87 1.35 9.03 -8.96
C LEU A 87 2.10 9.01 -10.29
N TRP A 88 2.33 7.82 -10.82
CA TRP A 88 2.92 7.59 -12.14
C TRP A 88 1.95 6.84 -13.03
N SER A 89 2.00 7.12 -14.35
CA SER A 89 1.39 6.28 -15.38
C SER A 89 2.13 4.96 -15.52
N ASP A 90 1.55 4.02 -16.23
CA ASP A 90 2.29 2.83 -16.66
C ASP A 90 3.34 3.20 -17.72
N GLY A 91 4.55 2.72 -17.53
CA GLY A 91 5.70 2.85 -18.42
C GLY A 91 6.03 1.56 -19.17
N GLY A 92 5.05 0.67 -19.34
CA GLY A 92 5.26 -0.63 -19.96
C GLY A 92 5.60 -1.72 -18.93
N GLY A 93 4.87 -1.74 -17.80
CA GLY A 93 5.04 -2.70 -16.72
C GLY A 93 5.90 -2.21 -15.55
N SER A 94 6.27 -0.93 -15.54
CA SER A 94 6.94 -0.24 -14.43
C SER A 94 6.45 1.21 -14.35
N PRO A 95 6.70 1.94 -13.23
CA PRO A 95 6.31 3.34 -13.14
C PRO A 95 6.92 4.18 -14.28
N GLY A 96 6.07 4.89 -15.01
CA GLY A 96 6.43 5.72 -16.15
C GLY A 96 6.46 7.22 -15.83
N THR A 97 5.67 8.00 -16.55
CA THR A 97 5.62 9.46 -16.40
C THR A 97 4.94 9.86 -15.09
N VAL A 98 5.48 10.88 -14.42
CA VAL A 98 4.86 11.46 -13.24
C VAL A 98 3.57 12.18 -13.64
N MET A 99 2.45 11.70 -13.17
CA MET A 99 1.13 12.31 -13.34
C MET A 99 0.79 13.28 -12.21
N ARG A 100 1.26 12.97 -11.02
CA ARG A 100 1.07 13.81 -9.83
C ARG A 100 2.31 13.79 -8.95
N ARG A 101 2.66 14.94 -8.43
CA ARG A 101 3.62 15.16 -7.36
C ARG A 101 2.98 16.10 -6.34
N ASP A 102 2.84 15.65 -5.12
CA ASP A 102 2.23 16.46 -4.08
C ASP A 102 3.28 17.18 -3.20
N SER A 103 2.80 17.99 -2.29
CA SER A 103 3.65 18.73 -1.35
C SER A 103 4.42 17.78 -0.42
N VAL A 104 5.43 18.31 0.26
CA VAL A 104 6.15 17.58 1.30
C VAL A 104 5.20 17.22 2.45
N ALA A 105 5.25 16.00 2.89
CA ALA A 105 4.46 15.48 4.01
C ALA A 105 5.38 14.85 5.07
N TYR A 106 4.84 14.72 6.27
CA TYR A 106 5.49 14.08 7.41
C TYR A 106 4.78 12.76 7.73
N PRO A 107 5.53 11.71 8.08
CA PRO A 107 4.94 10.48 8.57
C PRO A 107 4.10 10.74 9.83
N LYS A 108 2.92 10.15 9.88
CA LYS A 108 2.08 10.14 11.08
C LYS A 108 2.28 8.81 11.79
N TYR A 109 3.00 8.83 12.88
CA TYR A 109 3.19 7.65 13.72
C TYR A 109 2.03 7.56 14.71
N LEU A 110 1.17 6.56 14.55
CA LEU A 110 0.05 6.37 15.47
C LEU A 110 0.56 5.71 16.74
N GLN A 111 0.40 6.38 17.86
CA GLN A 111 0.82 5.89 19.18
C GLN A 111 -0.16 4.88 19.78
N ILE A 112 -1.37 4.78 19.25
CA ILE A 112 -2.44 3.94 19.80
C ILE A 112 -2.89 2.94 18.75
N GLY A 113 -2.62 1.67 19.03
CA GLY A 113 -3.01 0.53 18.19
C GLY A 113 -1.99 0.20 17.10
N HIS A 114 -1.59 -1.06 17.09
CA HIS A 114 -0.78 -1.61 16.01
C HIS A 114 -1.59 -1.65 14.70
N ASN A 115 -0.91 -1.55 13.58
CA ASN A 115 -1.48 -1.75 12.24
C ASN A 115 -2.64 -0.82 11.84
N LYS A 116 -2.66 0.40 12.37
CA LYS A 116 -3.55 1.45 11.87
C LYS A 116 -2.84 2.28 10.83
N MET A 117 -3.41 2.34 9.63
CA MET A 117 -2.85 3.08 8.50
C MET A 117 -3.46 4.48 8.45
N PRO A 118 -2.69 5.55 8.77
CA PRO A 118 -3.17 6.91 8.57
C PRO A 118 -3.41 7.19 7.10
N ARG A 119 -4.52 7.88 6.81
CA ARG A 119 -4.82 8.35 5.46
C ARG A 119 -4.11 9.66 5.17
N TYR A 120 -3.47 9.73 4.01
CA TYR A 120 -2.83 10.90 3.44
C TYR A 120 -3.55 11.27 2.15
N PHE A 121 -4.11 12.47 2.11
CA PHE A 121 -4.86 12.95 0.95
C PHE A 121 -3.94 13.69 0.00
N TYR A 122 -4.15 13.52 -1.30
CA TYR A 122 -3.62 14.44 -2.30
C TYR A 122 -4.26 15.82 -2.12
N THR A 123 -3.51 16.86 -2.39
CA THR A 123 -4.00 18.25 -2.31
C THR A 123 -5.27 18.46 -3.15
N THR A 124 -5.37 17.75 -4.27
CA THR A 124 -6.54 17.71 -5.14
C THR A 124 -6.75 16.28 -5.61
N PRO A 125 -7.95 15.73 -5.50
CA PRO A 125 -8.27 14.41 -6.05
C PRO A 125 -8.00 14.33 -7.56
N ILE A 126 -7.69 13.15 -8.06
CA ILE A 126 -7.29 12.90 -9.45
C ILE A 126 -8.26 11.91 -10.06
N ILE A 127 -8.92 12.31 -11.15
CA ILE A 127 -9.75 11.40 -11.95
C ILE A 127 -8.83 10.57 -12.84
N LEU A 128 -8.95 9.26 -12.76
CA LEU A 128 -8.18 8.28 -13.52
C LEU A 128 -9.11 7.48 -14.42
N ASN A 129 -8.74 7.31 -15.68
CA ASN A 129 -9.40 6.42 -16.62
C ASN A 129 -9.03 4.96 -16.34
N PRO A 130 -9.75 3.97 -16.93
CA PRO A 130 -9.29 2.58 -16.87
C PRO A 130 -7.85 2.44 -17.33
N GLY A 131 -7.03 1.69 -16.60
CA GLY A 131 -5.62 1.54 -16.90
C GLY A 131 -4.80 1.15 -15.68
N THR A 132 -3.50 0.95 -15.89
CA THR A 132 -2.54 0.62 -14.84
C THR A 132 -1.79 1.88 -14.40
N TYR A 133 -1.64 2.02 -13.09
CA TYR A 133 -1.02 3.16 -12.44
C TYR A 133 -0.14 2.68 -11.29
N TYR A 134 0.73 3.58 -10.83
CA TYR A 134 1.61 3.34 -9.70
C TYR A 134 1.47 4.51 -8.73
N CYS A 135 1.03 4.24 -7.52
CA CYS A 135 1.01 5.24 -6.45
C CYS A 135 2.12 4.95 -5.43
N GLY A 136 2.67 5.99 -4.85
CA GLY A 136 3.75 5.78 -3.91
C GLY A 136 4.37 7.05 -3.38
N ILE A 137 5.58 6.90 -2.88
CA ILE A 137 6.30 7.99 -2.22
C ILE A 137 7.69 8.20 -2.79
N VAL A 138 8.16 9.43 -2.66
CA VAL A 138 9.56 9.81 -2.87
C VAL A 138 10.09 10.39 -1.57
N GLN A 139 11.13 9.78 -1.05
CA GLN A 139 11.80 10.23 0.17
C GLN A 139 12.56 11.54 -0.07
N THR A 140 12.41 12.50 0.83
CA THR A 140 13.03 13.82 0.70
C THR A 140 14.15 14.09 1.71
N THR A 141 14.58 13.04 2.42
CA THR A 141 15.67 13.08 3.40
C THR A 141 16.52 11.80 3.26
N ASN A 142 17.70 11.79 3.87
CA ASN A 142 18.56 10.60 3.92
C ASN A 142 18.28 9.68 5.11
N GLN A 143 17.38 10.10 6.02
CA GLN A 143 16.98 9.28 7.15
C GLN A 143 16.06 8.15 6.69
N GLN A 144 16.09 7.04 7.43
CA GLN A 144 15.26 5.89 7.16
C GLN A 144 13.78 6.25 7.30
N LEU A 145 13.04 6.11 6.22
CA LEU A 145 11.58 6.19 6.20
C LEU A 145 11.03 4.77 6.12
N ASN A 146 10.69 4.20 7.28
CA ASN A 146 10.29 2.81 7.39
C ASN A 146 8.78 2.66 7.17
N ILE A 147 8.41 1.97 6.11
CA ILE A 147 7.02 1.70 5.74
C ILE A 147 6.68 0.27 6.15
N GLY A 148 5.46 0.05 6.60
CA GLY A 148 4.96 -1.29 6.90
C GLY A 148 5.01 -2.19 5.69
N PHE A 149 5.41 -3.42 5.93
CA PHE A 149 5.53 -4.46 4.92
C PHE A 149 4.76 -5.69 5.38
N ASP A 150 3.78 -6.11 4.60
CA ASP A 150 3.01 -7.33 4.81
C ASP A 150 3.85 -8.53 4.36
N ARG A 151 3.93 -9.56 5.21
CA ARG A 151 4.60 -10.83 4.92
C ARG A 151 3.63 -12.00 4.82
N ASN A 152 2.35 -11.77 5.09
CA ASN A 152 1.32 -12.79 5.02
C ASN A 152 0.92 -13.08 3.58
N PHE A 153 0.97 -12.04 2.73
CA PHE A 153 0.65 -12.14 1.31
C PHE A 153 1.84 -11.71 0.45
N ASP A 154 2.20 -12.56 -0.52
CA ASP A 154 3.28 -12.24 -1.47
C ASP A 154 2.70 -11.45 -2.65
N HIS A 155 2.87 -10.14 -2.61
CA HIS A 155 2.53 -9.20 -3.68
C HIS A 155 3.74 -8.39 -4.16
N LYS A 156 4.93 -8.98 -4.05
CA LYS A 156 6.18 -8.36 -4.54
C LYS A 156 6.11 -7.96 -6.01
N ASP A 157 5.29 -8.64 -6.81
CA ASP A 157 5.04 -8.32 -8.21
C ASP A 157 4.36 -6.96 -8.44
N ALA A 158 3.69 -6.42 -7.42
CA ALA A 158 3.07 -5.11 -7.45
C ALA A 158 3.93 -4.00 -6.84
N LEU A 159 5.03 -4.36 -6.14
CA LEU A 159 5.90 -3.40 -5.45
C LEU A 159 7.14 -3.07 -6.28
N TYR A 160 7.39 -1.78 -6.45
CA TYR A 160 8.53 -1.23 -7.19
C TYR A 160 9.32 -0.25 -6.33
N TYR A 161 10.63 -0.23 -6.53
CA TYR A 161 11.52 0.73 -5.88
C TYR A 161 12.56 1.30 -6.85
N ASP A 162 13.06 2.48 -6.55
CA ASP A 162 14.12 3.15 -7.30
C ASP A 162 15.05 3.88 -6.32
N VAL A 163 16.32 3.45 -6.29
CA VAL A 163 17.39 4.06 -5.49
C VAL A 163 18.55 4.58 -6.34
N SER A 164 18.52 4.29 -7.65
CA SER A 164 19.63 4.54 -8.57
C SER A 164 19.21 5.29 -9.84
N GLY A 165 17.94 5.72 -9.93
CA GLY A 165 17.36 6.34 -11.12
C GLY A 165 16.65 5.35 -12.05
N PHE A 166 16.64 4.07 -11.69
CA PHE A 166 15.96 3.02 -12.44
C PHE A 166 15.00 2.23 -11.55
N TRP A 167 13.77 2.05 -12.03
CA TRP A 167 12.79 1.25 -11.33
C TRP A 167 13.15 -0.23 -11.35
N GLN A 168 13.03 -0.85 -10.20
CA GLN A 168 13.20 -2.29 -9.98
C GLN A 168 11.95 -2.83 -9.30
N GLN A 169 11.52 -4.01 -9.72
CA GLN A 169 10.46 -4.75 -9.06
C GLN A 169 11.04 -5.42 -7.81
N SER A 170 10.27 -5.49 -6.74
CA SER A 170 10.68 -6.23 -5.53
C SER A 170 10.86 -7.72 -5.84
N ALA A 171 11.88 -8.32 -5.27
CA ALA A 171 12.21 -9.75 -5.49
C ALA A 171 11.66 -10.63 -4.37
#